data_a1a173b26b2fc3f3ff82adcb5d99cd20
#
_entry.id   a1a173b26b2fc3f3ff82adcb5d99cd20
#
_cell.length_a   1.000
_cell.length_b   1.000
_cell.length_c   1.000
_cell.angle_alpha   90.00
_cell.angle_beta   90.00
_cell.angle_gamma   90.00
#
_symmetry.space_group_name_H-M   'P 1'
#
loop_
_entity.id
_entity.type
_entity.pdbx_description
1 polymer ?
#
loop_
_entity_poly.entity_id
_entity_poly.type
_entity_poly.pdbx_seq_one_letter_code
_entity_poly.pdbx_strand_id
1 'polypeptide(L)'
;FLMLTFILSRGVPTPKYSTNGIFEFDQARALKQAGCNVVFLALDLRSVRRTRPWGFQSFEKDGVPVRVLSVPLGNIPKQIFYPLGQWAFGLLYRRAVREFGRPDLLHAHFTDYGYLACPLARREQLPLVLTEHSSLVNQETLPKDIEQAAKTAFTQADTLIAVSPALAHHMEQHSGRHVEWIPDMVDTELFAYSDRHERQKALEQETDLSEDSGGFSILSCGNLRRIKRMDVLIKAFAQAFRECPQVTLTICGQGEEEGMLRKLIFDLGMTGRIELTGLRPRREIAQRLQEADCFALASVSETFGVSYLEALSCGVPVIATRCGGPECFVNEHNGIMVEPDNVDDLAKAMQTMYYNISYYNRAEIARKIREDYSAQAVASRLMEQYERLARRAGSEL
;
A
#
# COMPACT_ATOMS: atom_id res chain seq x y z
N PHE A 1 -8.45 26.97 -10.27
CA PHE A 1 -9.43 26.07 -10.92
C PHE A 1 -9.62 24.88 -9.99
N LEU A 2 -10.80 24.77 -9.35
CA LEU A 2 -11.18 23.61 -8.51
C LEU A 2 -11.70 22.53 -9.44
N MET A 3 -10.79 21.72 -10.01
CA MET A 3 -11.14 20.58 -10.86
C MET A 3 -11.94 19.56 -10.06
N LEU A 4 -13.14 19.20 -10.53
CA LEU A 4 -13.95 18.12 -9.92
C LEU A 4 -13.48 16.76 -10.43
N THR A 5 -12.92 15.97 -9.54
CA THR A 5 -12.39 14.64 -9.85
C THR A 5 -13.25 13.56 -9.22
N PHE A 6 -13.70 12.59 -10.01
CA PHE A 6 -14.33 11.38 -9.50
C PHE A 6 -13.31 10.24 -9.45
N ILE A 7 -13.03 9.73 -8.23
CA ILE A 7 -12.10 8.63 -8.00
C ILE A 7 -12.89 7.33 -7.90
N LEU A 8 -12.63 6.39 -8.81
CA LEU A 8 -13.27 5.08 -8.83
C LEU A 8 -12.39 4.04 -8.15
N SER A 9 -12.92 3.44 -7.08
CA SER A 9 -12.27 2.44 -6.24
C SER A 9 -13.10 1.17 -6.11
N ARG A 10 -12.44 0.06 -5.78
CA ARG A 10 -13.04 -1.25 -5.49
C ARG A 10 -13.77 -1.34 -4.14
N GLY A 11 -13.70 -0.31 -3.32
CA GLY A 11 -14.32 -0.27 -2.00
C GLY A 11 -13.86 0.93 -1.19
N VAL A 12 -14.26 0.97 0.06
CA VAL A 12 -13.86 1.98 1.03
C VAL A 12 -13.50 1.32 2.35
N PRO A 13 -12.50 1.80 3.09
CA PRO A 13 -12.14 1.24 4.40
C PRO A 13 -13.29 1.33 5.39
N THR A 14 -13.62 0.21 6.03
CA THR A 14 -14.62 0.10 7.09
C THR A 14 -14.01 -0.55 8.32
N PRO A 15 -14.61 -0.43 9.53
CA PRO A 15 -14.08 -1.10 10.73
C PRO A 15 -13.89 -2.61 10.55
N LYS A 16 -14.76 -3.28 9.79
CA LYS A 16 -14.68 -4.71 9.51
C LYS A 16 -13.67 -5.08 8.42
N TYR A 17 -13.42 -4.18 7.46
CA TYR A 17 -12.53 -4.38 6.30
C TYR A 17 -11.64 -3.14 6.14
N SER A 18 -10.75 -2.94 7.10
CA SER A 18 -9.93 -1.72 7.22
C SER A 18 -8.97 -1.50 6.05
N THR A 19 -8.56 -2.55 5.37
CA THR A 19 -7.63 -2.49 4.23
C THR A 19 -8.30 -2.40 2.86
N ASN A 20 -9.65 -2.48 2.81
CA ASN A 20 -10.36 -2.47 1.53
C ASN A 20 -10.47 -1.06 0.96
N GLY A 21 -9.79 -0.78 -0.14
CA GLY A 21 -9.77 0.54 -0.77
C GLY A 21 -8.96 1.58 0.02
N ILE A 22 -8.01 1.15 0.87
CA ILE A 22 -7.26 2.06 1.74
C ILE A 22 -6.33 2.99 0.93
N PHE A 23 -5.58 2.47 -0.03
CA PHE A 23 -4.65 3.25 -0.83
C PHE A 23 -5.38 4.27 -1.72
N GLU A 24 -6.46 3.85 -2.33
CA GLU A 24 -7.32 4.69 -3.17
C GLU A 24 -7.97 5.80 -2.32
N PHE A 25 -8.41 5.46 -1.10
CA PHE A 25 -9.01 6.44 -0.19
C PHE A 25 -7.97 7.41 0.40
N ASP A 26 -6.78 6.94 0.74
CA ASP A 26 -5.67 7.79 1.21
C ASP A 26 -5.29 8.80 0.12
N GLN A 27 -5.24 8.40 -1.17
CA GLN A 27 -5.04 9.34 -2.28
C GLN A 27 -6.18 10.35 -2.41
N ALA A 28 -7.43 9.92 -2.29
CA ALA A 28 -8.59 10.84 -2.35
C ALA A 28 -8.53 11.88 -1.22
N ARG A 29 -8.18 11.46 0.00
CA ARG A 29 -8.00 12.33 1.16
C ARG A 29 -6.87 13.34 0.94
N ALA A 30 -5.73 12.87 0.45
CA ALA A 30 -4.58 13.72 0.16
C ALA A 30 -4.89 14.79 -0.90
N LEU A 31 -5.53 14.40 -2.00
CA LEU A 31 -5.99 15.32 -3.04
C LEU A 31 -7.00 16.36 -2.50
N LYS A 32 -7.91 15.93 -1.63
CA LYS A 32 -8.87 16.83 -0.97
C LYS A 32 -8.15 17.85 -0.08
N GLN A 33 -7.17 17.41 0.71
CA GLN A 33 -6.35 18.27 1.55
C GLN A 33 -5.48 19.25 0.73
N ALA A 34 -5.04 18.83 -0.44
CA ALA A 34 -4.31 19.68 -1.40
C ALA A 34 -5.22 20.65 -2.18
N GLY A 35 -6.53 20.68 -1.89
CA GLY A 35 -7.49 21.64 -2.48
C GLY A 35 -8.23 21.14 -3.72
N CYS A 36 -8.07 19.87 -4.14
CA CYS A 36 -8.88 19.31 -5.21
C CYS A 36 -10.34 19.10 -4.75
N ASN A 37 -11.27 19.29 -5.67
CA ASN A 37 -12.66 18.90 -5.45
C ASN A 37 -12.85 17.42 -5.80
N VAL A 38 -12.86 16.54 -4.79
CA VAL A 38 -12.85 15.09 -4.97
C VAL A 38 -14.17 14.48 -4.51
N VAL A 39 -14.71 13.56 -5.31
CA VAL A 39 -15.80 12.64 -4.92
C VAL A 39 -15.30 11.20 -5.06
N PHE A 40 -15.39 10.42 -3.99
CA PHE A 40 -14.94 9.04 -3.96
C PHE A 40 -16.08 8.08 -4.30
N LEU A 41 -15.93 7.33 -5.38
CA LEU A 41 -16.90 6.37 -5.90
C LEU A 41 -16.44 4.96 -5.61
N ALA A 42 -16.96 4.34 -4.56
CA ALA A 42 -16.65 2.97 -4.20
C ALA A 42 -17.63 2.00 -4.87
N LEU A 43 -17.19 1.30 -5.90
CA LEU A 43 -17.96 0.25 -6.57
C LEU A 43 -17.57 -1.12 -6.01
N ASP A 44 -18.29 -1.59 -4.99
CA ASP A 44 -17.98 -2.83 -4.30
C ASP A 44 -18.69 -4.04 -4.95
N LEU A 45 -17.95 -4.76 -5.80
CA LEU A 45 -18.42 -5.92 -6.57
C LEU A 45 -18.01 -7.27 -5.94
N ARG A 46 -17.72 -7.30 -4.65
CA ARG A 46 -17.25 -8.51 -3.96
C ARG A 46 -18.39 -9.53 -3.72
N SER A 47 -17.98 -10.75 -3.36
CA SER A 47 -18.88 -11.88 -3.08
C SER A 47 -19.88 -11.60 -1.95
N VAL A 48 -21.07 -12.23 -2.02
CA VAL A 48 -22.09 -12.26 -0.96
C VAL A 48 -21.57 -12.76 0.39
N ARG A 49 -20.50 -13.56 0.41
CA ARG A 49 -19.87 -14.06 1.63
C ARG A 49 -19.25 -12.96 2.48
N ARG A 50 -19.03 -11.77 1.91
CA ARG A 50 -18.52 -10.60 2.65
C ARG A 50 -19.71 -9.78 3.15
N THR A 51 -20.01 -9.90 4.43
CA THR A 51 -21.12 -9.18 5.08
C THR A 51 -20.91 -7.68 5.03
N ARG A 52 -21.80 -6.95 4.33
CA ARG A 52 -21.83 -5.50 4.23
C ARG A 52 -23.22 -5.04 3.80
N PRO A 53 -23.58 -3.76 3.97
CA PRO A 53 -24.79 -3.21 3.37
C PRO A 53 -24.74 -3.32 1.84
N TRP A 54 -25.85 -3.76 1.24
CA TRP A 54 -26.03 -3.84 -0.21
C TRP A 54 -26.69 -2.58 -0.75
N GLY A 55 -26.50 -2.31 -2.05
CA GLY A 55 -27.07 -1.16 -2.73
C GLY A 55 -26.28 0.12 -2.50
N PHE A 56 -26.98 1.26 -2.59
CA PHE A 56 -26.39 2.58 -2.48
C PHE A 56 -26.21 3.02 -1.04
N GLN A 57 -25.04 3.61 -0.76
CA GLN A 57 -24.76 4.32 0.48
C GLN A 57 -24.12 5.69 0.14
N SER A 58 -24.37 6.69 0.98
CA SER A 58 -23.84 8.04 0.85
C SER A 58 -23.45 8.54 2.21
N PHE A 59 -22.21 8.95 2.37
CA PHE A 59 -21.66 9.52 3.60
C PHE A 59 -20.43 10.38 3.29
N GLU A 60 -19.94 11.07 4.28
CA GLU A 60 -18.65 11.76 4.24
C GLU A 60 -17.67 11.04 5.16
N LYS A 61 -16.41 10.94 4.73
CA LYS A 61 -15.34 10.37 5.52
C LYS A 61 -14.10 11.25 5.35
N ASP A 62 -13.54 11.71 6.46
CA ASP A 62 -12.34 12.56 6.49
C ASP A 62 -12.43 13.77 5.52
N GLY A 63 -13.60 14.41 5.45
CA GLY A 63 -13.87 15.54 4.54
C GLY A 63 -14.08 15.17 3.07
N VAL A 64 -14.03 13.87 2.71
CA VAL A 64 -14.25 13.38 1.35
C VAL A 64 -15.68 12.86 1.20
N PRO A 65 -16.49 13.38 0.25
CA PRO A 65 -17.79 12.80 -0.09
C PRO A 65 -17.61 11.39 -0.69
N VAL A 66 -18.25 10.38 -0.05
CA VAL A 66 -18.16 8.97 -0.47
C VAL A 66 -19.52 8.51 -0.97
N ARG A 67 -19.53 7.91 -2.15
CA ARG A 67 -20.70 7.26 -2.73
C ARG A 67 -20.36 5.82 -3.01
N VAL A 68 -21.12 4.90 -2.42
CA VAL A 68 -20.89 3.45 -2.53
C VAL A 68 -22.03 2.81 -3.26
N LEU A 69 -21.71 1.89 -4.16
CA LEU A 69 -22.64 0.92 -4.69
C LEU A 69 -22.09 -0.48 -4.46
N SER A 70 -22.76 -1.25 -3.60
CA SER A 70 -22.38 -2.63 -3.31
C SER A 70 -23.30 -3.61 -4.05
N VAL A 71 -22.69 -4.43 -4.93
CA VAL A 71 -23.38 -5.43 -5.75
C VAL A 71 -22.68 -6.78 -5.59
N PRO A 72 -23.41 -7.89 -5.39
CA PRO A 72 -22.81 -9.22 -5.15
C PRO A 72 -22.35 -9.90 -6.45
N LEU A 73 -21.25 -9.47 -7.02
CA LEU A 73 -20.69 -9.99 -8.28
C LEU A 73 -19.38 -10.78 -8.10
N GLY A 74 -18.93 -11.05 -6.88
CA GLY A 74 -17.68 -11.77 -6.64
C GLY A 74 -17.74 -13.24 -7.04
N ASN A 75 -16.62 -13.77 -7.59
CA ASN A 75 -16.44 -15.15 -8.02
C ASN A 75 -17.33 -15.60 -9.19
N ILE A 76 -17.68 -14.68 -10.08
CA ILE A 76 -18.34 -15.00 -11.36
C ILE A 76 -17.34 -14.82 -12.52
N PRO A 77 -17.56 -15.51 -13.66
CA PRO A 77 -16.73 -15.36 -14.84
C PRO A 77 -16.60 -13.91 -15.30
N LYS A 78 -15.39 -13.50 -15.71
CA LYS A 78 -15.11 -12.11 -16.12
C LYS A 78 -16.02 -11.63 -17.26
N GLN A 79 -16.46 -12.52 -18.15
CA GLN A 79 -17.39 -12.22 -19.24
C GLN A 79 -18.76 -11.70 -18.74
N ILE A 80 -19.17 -12.09 -17.54
CA ILE A 80 -20.41 -11.62 -16.89
C ILE A 80 -20.09 -10.46 -15.95
N PHE A 81 -18.97 -10.55 -15.23
CA PHE A 81 -18.52 -9.55 -14.27
C PHE A 81 -18.39 -8.16 -14.90
N TYR A 82 -17.69 -8.06 -16.04
CA TYR A 82 -17.41 -6.76 -16.63
C TYR A 82 -18.66 -6.03 -17.14
N PRO A 83 -19.56 -6.63 -17.94
CA PRO A 83 -20.77 -5.92 -18.39
C PRO A 83 -21.67 -5.47 -17.21
N LEU A 84 -21.84 -6.32 -16.20
CA LEU A 84 -22.61 -5.96 -15.00
C LEU A 84 -21.90 -4.88 -14.17
N GLY A 85 -20.59 -4.94 -14.06
CA GLY A 85 -19.77 -3.92 -13.39
C GLY A 85 -19.85 -2.56 -14.09
N GLN A 86 -19.77 -2.54 -15.42
CA GLN A 86 -19.94 -1.31 -16.24
C GLN A 86 -21.33 -0.70 -16.07
N TRP A 87 -22.38 -1.52 -16.09
CA TRP A 87 -23.75 -1.08 -15.80
C TRP A 87 -23.89 -0.49 -14.39
N ALA A 88 -23.36 -1.20 -13.38
CA ALA A 88 -23.38 -0.74 -11.99
C ALA A 88 -22.59 0.57 -11.80
N PHE A 89 -21.41 0.68 -12.44
CA PHE A 89 -20.65 1.94 -12.44
C PHE A 89 -21.44 3.07 -13.07
N GLY A 90 -22.11 2.83 -14.21
CA GLY A 90 -22.97 3.82 -14.84
C GLY A 90 -24.12 4.30 -13.94
N LEU A 91 -24.66 3.45 -13.06
CA LEU A 91 -25.66 3.85 -12.06
C LEU A 91 -25.04 4.74 -10.98
N LEU A 92 -23.89 4.33 -10.45
CA LEU A 92 -23.16 5.08 -9.42
C LEU A 92 -22.75 6.46 -9.93
N TYR A 93 -22.16 6.51 -11.13
CA TYR A 93 -21.77 7.74 -11.81
C TYR A 93 -22.93 8.72 -11.99
N ARG A 94 -24.07 8.27 -12.58
CA ARG A 94 -25.24 9.13 -12.80
C ARG A 94 -25.78 9.72 -11.49
N ARG A 95 -25.76 8.94 -10.41
CA ARG A 95 -26.15 9.42 -9.08
C ARG A 95 -25.20 10.50 -8.57
N ALA A 96 -23.88 10.28 -8.70
CA ALA A 96 -22.87 11.26 -8.30
C ALA A 96 -22.97 12.56 -9.13
N VAL A 97 -23.16 12.46 -10.45
CA VAL A 97 -23.31 13.64 -11.33
C VAL A 97 -24.55 14.48 -10.97
N ARG A 98 -25.67 13.86 -10.59
CA ARG A 98 -26.87 14.61 -10.16
C ARG A 98 -26.62 15.42 -8.89
N GLU A 99 -25.70 14.98 -8.04
CA GLU A 99 -25.44 15.59 -6.75
C GLU A 99 -24.28 16.59 -6.81
N PHE A 100 -23.22 16.29 -7.54
CA PHE A 100 -21.97 17.06 -7.55
C PHE A 100 -21.70 17.78 -8.88
N GLY A 101 -22.46 17.50 -9.92
CA GLY A 101 -22.18 17.97 -11.27
C GLY A 101 -21.32 16.99 -12.07
N ARG A 102 -21.10 17.32 -13.35
CA ARG A 102 -20.22 16.55 -14.24
C ARG A 102 -18.76 16.72 -13.80
N PRO A 103 -18.01 15.64 -13.61
CA PRO A 103 -16.59 15.75 -13.28
C PRO A 103 -15.78 16.25 -14.47
N ASP A 104 -14.61 16.84 -14.20
CA ASP A 104 -13.63 17.24 -15.21
C ASP A 104 -12.77 16.04 -15.64
N LEU A 105 -12.57 15.04 -14.74
CA LEU A 105 -11.87 13.80 -15.04
C LEU A 105 -12.35 12.62 -14.17
N LEU A 106 -12.07 11.41 -14.65
CA LEU A 106 -12.19 10.18 -13.89
C LEU A 106 -10.80 9.65 -13.55
N HIS A 107 -10.59 9.25 -12.30
CA HIS A 107 -9.40 8.54 -11.89
C HIS A 107 -9.77 7.15 -11.36
N ALA A 108 -9.47 6.12 -12.11
CA ALA A 108 -9.73 4.73 -11.74
C ALA A 108 -8.47 4.10 -11.12
N HIS A 109 -8.67 3.23 -10.15
CA HIS A 109 -7.62 2.44 -9.53
C HIS A 109 -7.79 0.97 -9.86
N PHE A 110 -6.69 0.30 -10.18
CA PHE A 110 -6.61 -1.08 -10.67
C PHE A 110 -7.16 -1.28 -12.09
N THR A 111 -6.52 -2.17 -12.79
CA THR A 111 -6.85 -2.55 -14.17
C THR A 111 -8.32 -2.90 -14.38
N ASP A 112 -8.91 -3.74 -13.50
CA ASP A 112 -10.33 -4.11 -13.62
C ASP A 112 -11.24 -2.87 -13.59
N TYR A 113 -10.99 -1.92 -12.70
CA TYR A 113 -11.81 -0.71 -12.55
C TYR A 113 -11.54 0.33 -13.64
N GLY A 114 -10.29 0.41 -14.13
CA GLY A 114 -9.97 1.13 -15.35
C GLY A 114 -10.78 0.62 -16.53
N TYR A 115 -10.83 -0.70 -16.72
CA TYR A 115 -11.66 -1.32 -17.76
C TYR A 115 -13.16 -1.02 -17.60
N LEU A 116 -13.67 -1.03 -16.35
CA LEU A 116 -15.07 -0.67 -16.10
C LEU A 116 -15.37 0.80 -16.43
N ALA A 117 -14.40 1.69 -16.26
CA ALA A 117 -14.55 3.11 -16.51
C ALA A 117 -14.48 3.49 -18.01
N CYS A 118 -13.72 2.75 -18.83
CA CYS A 118 -13.45 3.06 -20.22
C CYS A 118 -14.70 3.39 -21.07
N PRO A 119 -15.77 2.57 -21.11
CA PRO A 119 -16.93 2.87 -21.96
C PRO A 119 -17.66 4.15 -21.54
N LEU A 120 -17.69 4.43 -20.23
CA LEU A 120 -18.31 5.62 -19.68
C LEU A 120 -17.46 6.86 -19.96
N ALA A 121 -16.16 6.81 -19.69
CA ALA A 121 -15.23 7.89 -19.98
C ALA A 121 -15.31 8.34 -21.45
N ARG A 122 -15.29 7.35 -22.37
CA ARG A 122 -15.41 7.61 -23.81
C ARG A 122 -16.76 8.23 -24.18
N ARG A 123 -17.87 7.70 -23.66
CA ARG A 123 -19.21 8.22 -23.95
C ARG A 123 -19.40 9.65 -23.45
N GLU A 124 -18.91 9.93 -22.26
CA GLU A 124 -19.02 11.23 -21.60
C GLU A 124 -17.89 12.20 -22.01
N GLN A 125 -16.96 11.75 -22.87
CA GLN A 125 -15.76 12.53 -23.27
C GLN A 125 -15.00 13.09 -22.05
N LEU A 126 -14.72 12.22 -21.09
CA LEU A 126 -13.98 12.55 -19.86
C LEU A 126 -12.57 11.99 -19.94
N PRO A 127 -11.55 12.77 -19.59
CA PRO A 127 -10.21 12.25 -19.39
C PRO A 127 -10.23 11.13 -18.34
N LEU A 128 -9.51 10.03 -18.62
CA LEU A 128 -9.38 8.87 -17.73
C LEU A 128 -7.92 8.69 -17.30
N VAL A 129 -7.69 8.81 -16.00
CA VAL A 129 -6.44 8.43 -15.35
C VAL A 129 -6.61 7.03 -14.78
N LEU A 130 -5.61 6.18 -14.94
CA LEU A 130 -5.56 4.84 -14.35
C LEU A 130 -4.31 4.67 -13.52
N THR A 131 -4.46 4.48 -12.21
CA THR A 131 -3.37 4.06 -11.31
C THR A 131 -3.46 2.57 -11.01
N GLU A 132 -2.34 1.88 -11.22
CA GLU A 132 -2.24 0.44 -10.96
C GLU A 132 -1.43 0.15 -9.67
N HIS A 133 -1.95 -0.78 -8.85
CA HIS A 133 -1.36 -1.21 -7.58
C HIS A 133 -1.18 -2.73 -7.47
N SER A 134 -1.66 -3.48 -8.48
CA SER A 134 -1.80 -4.93 -8.38
C SER A 134 -0.51 -5.67 -8.73
N SER A 135 -0.13 -6.60 -7.88
CA SER A 135 0.93 -7.57 -8.19
C SER A 135 0.60 -8.50 -9.37
N LEU A 136 -0.67 -8.59 -9.77
CA LEU A 136 -1.08 -9.37 -10.96
C LEU A 136 -0.58 -8.74 -12.26
N VAL A 137 -0.36 -7.43 -12.28
CA VAL A 137 0.19 -6.70 -13.43
C VAL A 137 1.71 -6.56 -13.34
N ASN A 138 2.27 -6.69 -12.15
CA ASN A 138 3.72 -6.61 -11.90
C ASN A 138 4.42 -7.94 -12.24
N GLN A 139 4.22 -8.43 -13.46
CA GLN A 139 4.74 -9.70 -13.98
C GLN A 139 5.04 -9.56 -15.48
N GLU A 140 5.97 -10.36 -15.99
CA GLU A 140 6.32 -10.42 -17.43
C GLU A 140 5.12 -10.81 -18.31
N THR A 141 4.24 -11.66 -17.81
CA THR A 141 3.05 -12.10 -18.53
C THR A 141 1.78 -11.85 -17.72
N LEU A 142 0.78 -11.25 -18.35
CA LEU A 142 -0.52 -11.03 -17.71
C LEU A 142 -1.30 -12.35 -17.55
N PRO A 143 -2.01 -12.53 -16.42
CA PRO A 143 -2.98 -13.61 -16.32
C PRO A 143 -4.05 -13.54 -17.43
N LYS A 144 -4.37 -14.66 -18.04
CA LYS A 144 -5.29 -14.74 -19.21
C LYS A 144 -6.67 -14.12 -18.95
N ASP A 145 -7.15 -14.19 -17.73
CA ASP A 145 -8.47 -13.70 -17.34
C ASP A 145 -8.53 -12.16 -17.24
N ILE A 146 -7.39 -11.48 -17.10
CA ILE A 146 -7.31 -10.00 -17.08
C ILE A 146 -6.64 -9.40 -18.30
N GLU A 147 -5.98 -10.20 -19.15
CA GLU A 147 -5.17 -9.72 -20.27
C GLU A 147 -5.94 -8.79 -21.21
N GLN A 148 -7.15 -9.18 -21.61
CA GLN A 148 -7.98 -8.36 -22.49
C GLN A 148 -8.44 -7.07 -21.82
N ALA A 149 -8.78 -7.14 -20.53
CA ALA A 149 -9.18 -5.96 -19.75
C ALA A 149 -8.00 -5.00 -19.57
N ALA A 150 -6.80 -5.54 -19.31
CA ALA A 150 -5.58 -4.75 -19.18
C ALA A 150 -5.23 -4.04 -20.50
N LYS A 151 -5.20 -4.77 -21.62
CA LYS A 151 -4.95 -4.18 -22.94
C LYS A 151 -5.93 -3.04 -23.26
N THR A 152 -7.22 -3.23 -22.96
CA THR A 152 -8.23 -2.21 -23.21
C THR A 152 -8.06 -1.01 -22.28
N ALA A 153 -7.91 -1.23 -20.99
CA ALA A 153 -7.76 -0.17 -19.99
C ALA A 153 -6.50 0.66 -20.26
N PHE A 154 -5.37 -0.01 -20.55
CA PHE A 154 -4.10 0.66 -20.81
C PHE A 154 -4.09 1.43 -22.14
N THR A 155 -4.84 0.97 -23.14
CA THR A 155 -4.96 1.68 -24.42
C THR A 155 -5.88 2.89 -24.34
N GLN A 156 -6.97 2.79 -23.57
CA GLN A 156 -8.04 3.80 -23.52
C GLN A 156 -7.87 4.85 -22.43
N ALA A 157 -7.05 4.59 -21.38
CA ALA A 157 -6.74 5.61 -20.39
C ALA A 157 -5.85 6.70 -21.02
N ASP A 158 -6.10 7.97 -20.70
CA ASP A 158 -5.30 9.11 -21.17
C ASP A 158 -3.95 9.17 -20.47
N THR A 159 -3.92 8.82 -19.18
CA THR A 159 -2.69 8.71 -18.38
C THR A 159 -2.68 7.38 -17.64
N LEU A 160 -1.55 6.69 -17.74
CA LEU A 160 -1.23 5.48 -16.96
C LEU A 160 -0.27 5.85 -15.84
N ILE A 161 -0.56 5.41 -14.63
CA ILE A 161 0.26 5.62 -13.45
C ILE A 161 0.55 4.26 -12.80
N ALA A 162 1.81 4.02 -12.46
CA ALA A 162 2.26 2.89 -11.68
C ALA A 162 2.84 3.35 -10.35
N VAL A 163 2.65 2.56 -9.30
CA VAL A 163 3.14 2.92 -7.94
C VAL A 163 4.62 2.60 -7.72
N SER A 164 5.28 1.93 -8.66
CA SER A 164 6.73 1.67 -8.64
C SER A 164 7.32 1.66 -10.05
N PRO A 165 8.64 1.90 -10.20
CA PRO A 165 9.33 1.76 -11.48
C PRO A 165 9.23 0.35 -12.07
N ALA A 166 9.29 -0.69 -11.24
CA ALA A 166 9.15 -2.08 -11.70
C ALA A 166 7.77 -2.33 -12.30
N LEU A 167 6.70 -1.86 -11.64
CA LEU A 167 5.35 -1.95 -12.18
C LEU A 167 5.18 -1.11 -13.45
N ALA A 168 5.77 0.11 -13.49
CA ALA A 168 5.74 0.96 -14.68
C ALA A 168 6.37 0.23 -15.87
N HIS A 169 7.53 -0.38 -15.68
CA HIS A 169 8.21 -1.16 -16.71
C HIS A 169 7.33 -2.30 -17.28
N HIS A 170 6.71 -3.10 -16.41
CA HIS A 170 5.79 -4.16 -16.86
C HIS A 170 4.56 -3.59 -17.59
N MET A 171 3.96 -2.51 -17.07
CA MET A 171 2.83 -1.86 -17.74
C MET A 171 3.23 -1.29 -19.11
N GLU A 172 4.42 -0.72 -19.25
CA GLU A 172 4.96 -0.25 -20.55
C GLU A 172 5.15 -1.41 -21.53
N GLN A 173 5.68 -2.56 -21.08
CA GLN A 173 5.79 -3.76 -21.91
C GLN A 173 4.41 -4.26 -22.38
N HIS A 174 3.39 -4.23 -21.51
CA HIS A 174 2.04 -4.70 -21.85
C HIS A 174 1.25 -3.73 -22.72
N SER A 175 1.51 -2.42 -22.61
CA SER A 175 0.74 -1.36 -23.28
C SER A 175 1.41 -0.78 -24.51
N GLY A 176 2.73 -0.85 -24.60
CA GLY A 176 3.53 -0.10 -25.57
C GLY A 176 3.48 1.42 -25.37
N ARG A 177 3.02 1.89 -24.19
CA ARG A 177 2.83 3.31 -23.88
C ARG A 177 3.66 3.71 -22.69
N HIS A 178 4.02 4.99 -22.60
CA HIS A 178 4.66 5.55 -21.41
C HIS A 178 3.74 5.47 -20.18
N VAL A 179 4.32 5.11 -19.05
CA VAL A 179 3.65 4.98 -17.74
C VAL A 179 4.37 5.90 -16.75
N GLU A 180 3.63 6.83 -16.19
CA GLU A 180 4.13 7.72 -15.15
C GLU A 180 4.33 6.94 -13.85
N TRP A 181 5.43 7.21 -13.16
CA TRP A 181 5.63 6.66 -11.83
C TRP A 181 5.25 7.68 -10.76
N ILE A 182 4.17 7.37 -10.02
CA ILE A 182 3.75 8.13 -8.85
C ILE A 182 3.55 7.13 -7.70
N PRO A 183 4.34 7.22 -6.62
CA PRO A 183 4.31 6.24 -5.54
C PRO A 183 3.00 6.25 -4.74
N ASP A 184 2.74 5.17 -4.01
CA ASP A 184 1.81 5.21 -2.90
C ASP A 184 2.39 6.11 -1.79
N MET A 185 1.51 6.68 -0.98
CA MET A 185 1.88 7.54 0.13
C MET A 185 1.91 6.81 1.47
N VAL A 186 2.63 7.37 2.40
CA VAL A 186 2.55 7.00 3.82
C VAL A 186 1.88 8.11 4.63
N ASP A 187 1.08 7.71 5.62
CA ASP A 187 0.50 8.62 6.60
C ASP A 187 1.58 9.05 7.61
N THR A 188 2.30 10.12 7.29
CA THR A 188 3.44 10.62 8.08
C THR A 188 3.04 11.29 9.41
N GLU A 189 1.73 11.47 9.67
CA GLU A 189 1.23 11.90 10.96
C GLU A 189 1.01 10.69 11.88
N LEU A 190 0.44 9.63 11.34
CA LEU A 190 0.24 8.38 12.07
C LEU A 190 1.57 7.65 12.32
N PHE A 191 2.41 7.55 11.27
CA PHE A 191 3.73 6.92 11.29
C PHE A 191 4.82 7.97 11.46
N ALA A 192 4.68 8.80 12.49
CA ALA A 192 5.64 9.87 12.78
C ALA A 192 6.88 9.32 13.50
N TYR A 193 8.03 9.89 13.15
CA TYR A 193 9.26 9.71 13.93
C TYR A 193 9.08 10.32 15.34
N SER A 194 9.54 9.59 16.32
CA SER A 194 9.62 10.05 17.70
C SER A 194 11.00 9.69 18.27
N ASP A 195 11.68 10.66 18.84
CA ASP A 195 12.98 10.40 19.44
C ASP A 195 12.83 9.47 20.66
N ARG A 196 13.49 8.31 20.60
CA ARG A 196 13.46 7.31 21.65
C ARG A 196 14.01 7.86 22.98
N HIS A 197 15.08 8.68 22.91
CA HIS A 197 15.69 9.26 24.10
C HIS A 197 14.77 10.27 24.80
N GLU A 198 14.02 11.06 24.03
CA GLU A 198 13.04 11.96 24.62
C GLU A 198 11.85 11.19 25.24
N ARG A 199 11.41 10.11 24.58
CA ARG A 199 10.35 9.24 25.12
C ARG A 199 10.79 8.50 26.37
N GLN A 200 12.01 7.96 26.37
CA GLN A 200 12.56 7.23 27.54
C GLN A 200 12.74 8.16 28.72
N LYS A 201 13.25 9.39 28.50
CA LYS A 201 13.29 10.43 29.54
C LYS A 201 11.92 10.82 30.07
N ALA A 202 10.90 10.89 29.22
CA ALA A 202 9.54 11.19 29.66
C ALA A 202 8.95 10.04 30.50
N LEU A 203 9.22 8.78 30.13
CA LEU A 203 8.80 7.59 30.89
C LEU A 203 9.58 7.44 32.21
N GLU A 204 10.88 7.72 32.23
CA GLU A 204 11.72 7.70 33.44
C GLU A 204 11.33 8.78 34.46
N GLN A 205 10.72 9.90 34.00
CA GLN A 205 10.14 10.93 34.87
C GLN A 205 8.80 10.50 35.50
N GLU A 206 8.08 9.55 34.85
CA GLU A 206 6.80 9.03 35.34
C GLU A 206 6.93 7.70 36.13
N THR A 207 8.04 6.98 35.96
CA THR A 207 8.26 5.67 36.62
C THR A 207 9.69 5.54 37.13
N ASP A 208 9.85 5.21 38.39
CA ASP A 208 11.14 5.00 39.08
C ASP A 208 11.84 3.67 38.65
N LEU A 209 11.68 3.27 37.39
CA LEU A 209 12.18 2.01 36.83
C LEU A 209 13.26 2.28 35.76
N SER A 210 14.51 2.37 36.21
CA SER A 210 15.70 2.30 35.38
C SER A 210 16.07 0.83 35.12
N GLU A 211 15.52 0.19 34.09
CA GLU A 211 16.15 -0.98 33.49
C GLU A 211 16.36 -0.70 32.01
N ASP A 212 17.58 -0.32 31.66
CA ASP A 212 18.10 -0.31 30.30
C ASP A 212 18.16 -1.78 29.82
N SER A 213 17.02 -2.29 29.38
CA SER A 213 16.96 -3.59 28.72
C SER A 213 17.57 -3.43 27.33
N GLY A 214 18.90 -3.59 27.21
CA GLY A 214 19.69 -3.54 25.98
C GLY A 214 19.29 -4.62 24.96
N GLY A 215 17.98 -4.78 24.74
CA GLY A 215 17.39 -5.69 23.76
C GLY A 215 17.34 -5.07 22.38
N PHE A 216 17.44 -5.90 21.33
CA PHE A 216 17.24 -5.48 19.94
C PHE A 216 15.96 -6.08 19.40
N SER A 217 15.07 -5.24 18.88
CA SER A 217 13.74 -5.65 18.43
C SER A 217 13.58 -5.49 16.91
N ILE A 218 13.22 -6.59 16.26
CA ILE A 218 12.86 -6.60 14.83
C ILE A 218 11.35 -6.71 14.71
N LEU A 219 10.75 -5.81 13.93
CA LEU A 219 9.33 -5.86 13.59
C LEU A 219 9.12 -6.29 12.15
N SER A 220 8.07 -7.05 11.91
CA SER A 220 7.58 -7.40 10.57
C SER A 220 6.06 -7.24 10.51
N CYS A 221 5.53 -6.69 9.43
CA CYS A 221 4.09 -6.51 9.26
C CYS A 221 3.65 -6.93 7.85
N GLY A 222 2.67 -7.84 7.79
CA GLY A 222 2.11 -8.26 6.51
C GLY A 222 1.13 -9.43 6.63
N ASN A 223 0.38 -9.69 5.58
CA ASN A 223 -0.47 -10.88 5.53
C ASN A 223 0.38 -12.15 5.57
N LEU A 224 0.00 -13.15 6.37
CA LEU A 224 0.72 -14.43 6.48
C LEU A 224 0.36 -15.33 5.29
N ARG A 225 0.90 -14.96 4.12
CA ARG A 225 0.73 -15.64 2.83
C ARG A 225 2.08 -15.99 2.24
N ARG A 226 2.12 -17.05 1.43
CA ARG A 226 3.34 -17.59 0.83
C ARG A 226 4.23 -16.55 0.15
N ILE A 227 3.63 -15.55 -0.49
CA ILE A 227 4.37 -14.47 -1.17
C ILE A 227 5.20 -13.60 -0.21
N LYS A 228 4.83 -13.55 1.07
CA LYS A 228 5.55 -12.77 2.09
C LYS A 228 6.71 -13.51 2.74
N ARG A 229 6.82 -14.82 2.49
CA ARG A 229 7.93 -15.68 2.94
C ARG A 229 8.33 -15.47 4.40
N MET A 230 7.31 -15.41 5.29
CA MET A 230 7.56 -15.31 6.74
C MET A 230 8.33 -16.53 7.27
N ASP A 231 8.27 -17.68 6.57
CA ASP A 231 9.08 -18.86 6.85
C ASP A 231 10.59 -18.60 6.67
N VAL A 232 10.97 -17.85 5.62
CA VAL A 232 12.36 -17.44 5.36
C VAL A 232 12.83 -16.45 6.43
N LEU A 233 11.98 -15.47 6.80
CA LEU A 233 12.26 -14.50 7.85
C LEU A 233 12.54 -15.18 9.20
N ILE A 234 11.67 -16.13 9.59
CA ILE A 234 11.81 -16.90 10.84
C ILE A 234 13.09 -17.72 10.85
N LYS A 235 13.41 -18.41 9.76
CA LYS A 235 14.64 -19.22 9.63
C LYS A 235 15.88 -18.35 9.70
N ALA A 236 15.90 -17.21 9.00
CA ALA A 236 17.01 -16.26 9.01
C ALA A 236 17.24 -15.67 10.42
N PHE A 237 16.17 -15.30 11.12
CA PHE A 237 16.24 -14.84 12.49
C PHE A 237 16.83 -15.91 13.43
N ALA A 238 16.34 -17.15 13.33
CA ALA A 238 16.84 -18.26 14.14
C ALA A 238 18.33 -18.55 13.88
N GLN A 239 18.76 -18.44 12.62
CA GLN A 239 20.16 -18.59 12.23
C GLN A 239 21.03 -17.45 12.74
N ALA A 240 20.57 -16.20 12.57
CA ALA A 240 21.33 -15.01 12.94
C ALA A 240 21.56 -14.87 14.45
N PHE A 241 20.55 -15.22 15.26
CA PHE A 241 20.49 -14.84 16.67
C PHE A 241 20.28 -16.02 17.64
N ARG A 242 20.64 -17.26 17.25
CA ARG A 242 20.51 -18.43 18.13
C ARG A 242 21.09 -18.17 19.53
N GLU A 243 22.28 -17.59 19.57
CA GLU A 243 23.05 -17.34 20.80
C GLU A 243 22.83 -15.91 21.39
N CYS A 244 21.86 -15.15 20.88
CA CYS A 244 21.60 -13.77 21.30
C CYS A 244 20.19 -13.64 21.92
N PRO A 245 19.97 -14.07 23.16
CA PRO A 245 18.63 -14.12 23.78
C PRO A 245 17.94 -12.75 23.90
N GLN A 246 18.70 -11.66 23.89
CA GLN A 246 18.20 -10.27 23.96
C GLN A 246 17.57 -9.77 22.65
N VAL A 247 17.71 -10.52 21.53
CA VAL A 247 17.12 -10.14 20.25
C VAL A 247 15.76 -10.80 20.07
N THR A 248 14.75 -10.04 19.66
CA THR A 248 13.37 -10.51 19.46
C THR A 248 12.85 -10.18 18.07
N LEU A 249 11.89 -10.98 17.60
CA LEU A 249 11.16 -10.74 16.35
C LEU A 249 9.66 -10.74 16.61
N THR A 250 8.98 -9.67 16.28
CA THR A 250 7.52 -9.55 16.32
C THR A 250 6.96 -9.52 14.90
N ILE A 251 6.01 -10.42 14.60
CA ILE A 251 5.35 -10.49 13.31
C ILE A 251 3.86 -10.15 13.49
N CYS A 252 3.44 -9.01 12.93
CA CYS A 252 2.07 -8.54 12.94
C CYS A 252 1.37 -8.92 11.64
N GLY A 253 0.32 -9.75 11.73
CA GLY A 253 -0.45 -10.15 10.57
C GLY A 253 -1.27 -11.40 10.80
N GLN A 254 -2.13 -11.70 9.83
CA GLN A 254 -2.93 -12.93 9.81
C GLN A 254 -2.93 -13.53 8.41
N GLY A 255 -3.15 -14.83 8.30
CA GLY A 255 -3.23 -15.50 7.01
C GLY A 255 -3.22 -17.02 7.12
N GLU A 256 -3.27 -17.65 5.95
CA GLU A 256 -3.37 -19.10 5.83
C GLU A 256 -2.14 -19.86 6.34
N GLU A 257 -0.97 -19.21 6.40
CA GLU A 257 0.29 -19.83 6.86
C GLU A 257 0.50 -19.78 8.38
N GLU A 258 -0.37 -19.13 9.15
CA GLU A 258 -0.17 -18.92 10.59
C GLU A 258 0.14 -20.22 11.36
N GLY A 259 -0.63 -21.28 11.10
CA GLY A 259 -0.43 -22.57 11.78
C GLY A 259 0.93 -23.20 11.47
N MET A 260 1.35 -23.13 10.22
CA MET A 260 2.68 -23.63 9.78
C MET A 260 3.80 -22.80 10.41
N LEU A 261 3.66 -21.47 10.46
CA LEU A 261 4.67 -20.58 11.04
C LEU A 261 4.81 -20.79 12.56
N ARG A 262 3.71 -20.96 13.30
CA ARG A 262 3.76 -21.30 14.73
C ARG A 262 4.51 -22.61 14.99
N LYS A 263 4.24 -23.64 14.16
CA LYS A 263 4.98 -24.91 14.23
C LYS A 263 6.47 -24.71 13.94
N LEU A 264 6.82 -23.94 12.91
CA LEU A 264 8.21 -23.64 12.55
C LEU A 264 8.96 -22.94 13.69
N ILE A 265 8.35 -21.95 14.36
CA ILE A 265 8.92 -21.26 15.53
C ILE A 265 9.23 -22.26 16.66
N PHE A 266 8.30 -23.17 16.93
CA PHE A 266 8.49 -24.21 17.96
C PHE A 266 9.62 -25.19 17.58
N ASP A 267 9.61 -25.70 16.34
CA ASP A 267 10.61 -26.67 15.85
C ASP A 267 12.04 -26.08 15.85
N LEU A 268 12.18 -24.77 15.66
CA LEU A 268 13.46 -24.04 15.71
C LEU A 268 13.89 -23.66 17.15
N GLY A 269 13.05 -23.88 18.16
CA GLY A 269 13.32 -23.50 19.55
C GLY A 269 13.27 -21.99 19.79
N MET A 270 12.49 -21.25 18.98
CA MET A 270 12.39 -19.77 19.04
C MET A 270 11.15 -19.29 19.80
N THR A 271 10.43 -20.17 20.47
CA THR A 271 9.30 -19.81 21.34
C THR A 271 9.75 -18.81 22.42
N GLY A 272 8.98 -17.72 22.58
CA GLY A 272 9.31 -16.61 23.49
C GLY A 272 10.25 -15.55 22.91
N ARG A 273 10.86 -15.82 21.74
CA ARG A 273 11.72 -14.86 21.04
C ARG A 273 11.11 -14.38 19.72
N ILE A 274 10.26 -15.21 19.11
CA ILE A 274 9.47 -14.85 17.93
C ILE A 274 7.99 -14.87 18.32
N GLU A 275 7.31 -13.76 18.16
CA GLU A 275 5.89 -13.60 18.44
C GLU A 275 5.08 -13.41 17.16
N LEU A 276 3.99 -14.19 16.96
CA LEU A 276 2.94 -13.93 15.97
C LEU A 276 1.76 -13.27 16.69
N THR A 277 1.58 -11.96 16.50
CA THR A 277 0.59 -11.18 17.27
C THR A 277 -0.81 -11.21 16.68
N GLY A 278 -0.99 -11.74 15.45
CA GLY A 278 -2.21 -11.57 14.69
C GLY A 278 -2.36 -10.19 14.07
N LEU A 279 -3.55 -9.91 13.53
CA LEU A 279 -3.86 -8.60 12.93
C LEU A 279 -3.90 -7.52 14.01
N ARG A 280 -3.21 -6.39 13.73
CA ARG A 280 -3.18 -5.23 14.63
C ARG A 280 -3.71 -3.98 13.92
N PRO A 281 -4.37 -3.06 14.64
CA PRO A 281 -4.73 -1.76 14.09
C PRO A 281 -3.50 -0.95 13.68
N ARG A 282 -3.61 -0.13 12.63
CA ARG A 282 -2.49 0.72 12.14
C ARG A 282 -1.85 1.57 13.23
N ARG A 283 -2.65 2.08 14.18
CA ARG A 283 -2.15 2.88 15.31
C ARG A 283 -1.23 2.06 16.23
N GLU A 284 -1.57 0.81 16.49
CA GLU A 284 -0.72 -0.09 17.29
C GLU A 284 0.56 -0.47 16.51
N ILE A 285 0.46 -0.69 15.18
CA ILE A 285 1.63 -0.91 14.32
C ILE A 285 2.57 0.30 14.37
N ALA A 286 2.03 1.52 14.29
CA ALA A 286 2.83 2.74 14.39
C ALA A 286 3.58 2.83 15.74
N GLN A 287 2.93 2.51 16.86
CA GLN A 287 3.57 2.46 18.18
C GLN A 287 4.71 1.42 18.22
N ARG A 288 4.44 0.21 17.74
CA ARG A 288 5.47 -0.86 17.69
C ARG A 288 6.65 -0.51 16.76
N LEU A 289 6.40 0.18 15.65
CA LEU A 289 7.46 0.69 14.77
C LEU A 289 8.32 1.73 15.49
N GLN A 290 7.73 2.64 16.24
CA GLN A 290 8.49 3.62 17.01
C GLN A 290 9.38 2.97 18.08
N GLU A 291 9.02 1.79 18.57
CA GLU A 291 9.76 0.99 19.55
C GLU A 291 10.76 0.02 18.89
N ALA A 292 10.59 -0.32 17.63
CA ALA A 292 11.46 -1.24 16.92
C ALA A 292 12.81 -0.62 16.56
N ASP A 293 13.86 -1.47 16.56
CA ASP A 293 15.20 -1.09 16.08
C ASP A 293 15.31 -1.26 14.57
N CYS A 294 14.67 -2.30 14.03
CA CYS A 294 14.70 -2.64 12.62
C CYS A 294 13.34 -3.19 12.17
N PHE A 295 13.01 -2.95 10.91
CA PHE A 295 11.88 -3.60 10.24
C PHE A 295 12.37 -4.55 9.15
N ALA A 296 11.82 -5.75 9.05
CA ALA A 296 12.27 -6.73 8.06
C ALA A 296 11.10 -7.47 7.40
N LEU A 297 11.17 -7.66 6.08
CA LEU A 297 10.30 -8.54 5.30
C LEU A 297 11.14 -9.34 4.30
N ALA A 298 10.70 -10.58 4.02
CA ALA A 298 11.34 -11.51 3.09
C ALA A 298 10.53 -11.76 1.82
N SER A 299 9.66 -10.82 1.43
CA SER A 299 8.73 -10.97 0.32
C SER A 299 9.42 -11.34 -1.00
N VAL A 300 8.78 -12.20 -1.81
CA VAL A 300 9.27 -12.51 -3.17
C VAL A 300 8.66 -11.60 -4.23
N SER A 301 7.66 -10.81 -3.89
CA SER A 301 7.08 -9.80 -4.76
C SER A 301 6.36 -8.74 -3.93
N GLU A 302 6.71 -7.49 -4.19
CA GLU A 302 6.02 -6.29 -3.70
C GLU A 302 5.77 -5.36 -4.89
N THR A 303 4.56 -4.86 -4.99
CA THR A 303 4.25 -3.85 -5.99
C THR A 303 4.90 -2.51 -5.65
N PHE A 304 4.88 -2.17 -4.36
CA PHE A 304 5.53 -0.99 -3.80
C PHE A 304 6.16 -1.28 -2.42
N GLY A 305 5.36 -1.77 -1.47
CA GLY A 305 5.86 -2.13 -0.14
C GLY A 305 5.60 -1.04 0.90
N VAL A 306 4.36 -0.57 1.03
CA VAL A 306 3.96 0.51 1.95
C VAL A 306 4.39 0.25 3.40
N SER A 307 4.44 -1.00 3.87
CA SER A 307 4.90 -1.32 5.24
C SER A 307 6.37 -0.96 5.49
N TYR A 308 7.23 -0.99 4.49
CA TYR A 308 8.59 -0.47 4.60
C TYR A 308 8.60 1.06 4.74
N LEU A 309 7.75 1.77 3.96
CA LEU A 309 7.62 3.22 4.11
C LEU A 309 7.04 3.62 5.46
N GLU A 310 6.09 2.85 6.01
CA GLU A 310 5.57 3.05 7.37
C GLU A 310 6.70 2.95 8.41
N ALA A 311 7.60 1.96 8.26
CA ALA A 311 8.77 1.83 9.12
C ALA A 311 9.76 2.99 8.94
N LEU A 312 10.13 3.29 7.70
CA LEU A 312 11.07 4.37 7.39
C LEU A 312 10.51 5.75 7.81
N SER A 313 9.19 5.96 7.73
CA SER A 313 8.53 7.19 8.22
C SER A 313 8.65 7.36 9.74
N CYS A 314 8.69 6.24 10.49
CA CYS A 314 9.02 6.21 11.91
C CYS A 314 10.54 6.31 12.18
N GLY A 315 11.36 6.47 11.14
CA GLY A 315 12.83 6.51 11.25
C GLY A 315 13.45 5.13 11.49
N VAL A 316 12.73 4.04 11.27
CA VAL A 316 13.21 2.67 11.49
C VAL A 316 13.89 2.16 10.21
N PRO A 317 15.19 1.80 10.25
CA PRO A 317 15.86 1.23 9.10
C PRO A 317 15.29 -0.15 8.76
N VAL A 318 15.37 -0.53 7.48
CA VAL A 318 14.69 -1.71 6.96
C VAL A 318 15.66 -2.74 6.38
N ILE A 319 15.27 -4.01 6.44
CA ILE A 319 15.86 -5.09 5.64
C ILE A 319 14.79 -5.54 4.65
N ALA A 320 15.08 -5.36 3.37
CA ALA A 320 14.14 -5.63 2.29
C ALA A 320 14.74 -6.58 1.25
N THR A 321 13.88 -7.31 0.56
CA THR A 321 14.28 -8.16 -0.57
C THR A 321 14.16 -7.40 -1.89
N ARG A 322 15.00 -7.75 -2.87
CA ARG A 322 14.91 -7.27 -4.26
C ARG A 322 13.73 -7.94 -4.96
N CYS A 323 12.55 -7.38 -4.80
CA CYS A 323 11.30 -8.00 -5.23
C CYS A 323 10.35 -7.06 -5.99
N GLY A 324 10.86 -5.92 -6.49
CA GLY A 324 10.21 -5.00 -7.43
C GLY A 324 9.82 -3.65 -6.84
N GLY A 325 9.24 -3.58 -5.64
CA GLY A 325 8.79 -2.33 -5.04
C GLY A 325 9.85 -1.62 -4.19
N PRO A 326 10.48 -2.28 -3.22
CA PRO A 326 11.38 -1.65 -2.26
C PRO A 326 12.61 -0.99 -2.88
N GLU A 327 13.06 -1.45 -4.04
CA GLU A 327 14.24 -0.95 -4.75
C GLU A 327 14.15 0.53 -5.12
N CYS A 328 12.94 1.10 -5.16
CA CYS A 328 12.78 2.52 -5.52
C CYS A 328 13.00 3.49 -4.36
N PHE A 329 13.05 3.00 -3.11
CA PHE A 329 13.20 3.86 -1.93
C PHE A 329 14.18 3.32 -0.86
N VAL A 330 14.52 2.02 -0.88
CA VAL A 330 15.53 1.47 0.05
C VAL A 330 16.92 1.64 -0.53
N ASN A 331 17.83 2.20 0.28
CA ASN A 331 19.24 2.43 -0.05
C ASN A 331 20.12 2.25 1.19
N GLU A 332 21.43 2.39 1.03
CA GLU A 332 22.43 2.19 2.10
C GLU A 332 22.25 3.08 3.33
N HIS A 333 21.59 4.24 3.19
CA HIS A 333 21.38 5.18 4.31
C HIS A 333 20.13 4.84 5.14
N ASN A 334 19.25 3.98 4.63
CA ASN A 334 17.98 3.65 5.29
C ASN A 334 17.70 2.15 5.41
N GLY A 335 18.57 1.28 4.86
CA GLY A 335 18.33 -0.15 4.93
C GLY A 335 19.34 -1.03 4.22
N ILE A 336 19.06 -2.31 4.21
CA ILE A 336 19.85 -3.35 3.54
C ILE A 336 18.94 -4.10 2.56
N MET A 337 19.40 -4.25 1.30
CA MET A 337 18.73 -5.04 0.28
C MET A 337 19.37 -6.42 0.17
N VAL A 338 18.54 -7.48 0.17
CA VAL A 338 18.97 -8.87 0.00
C VAL A 338 18.22 -9.55 -1.14
N GLU A 339 18.75 -10.67 -1.63
CA GLU A 339 18.04 -11.47 -2.64
C GLU A 339 16.86 -12.23 -2.00
N PRO A 340 15.72 -12.36 -2.70
CA PRO A 340 14.57 -13.12 -2.20
C PRO A 340 14.91 -14.61 -2.06
N ASP A 341 14.18 -15.30 -1.19
CA ASP A 341 14.33 -16.74 -0.90
C ASP A 341 15.71 -17.16 -0.37
N ASN A 342 16.54 -16.23 0.08
CA ASN A 342 17.89 -16.50 0.56
C ASN A 342 17.97 -16.30 2.09
N VAL A 343 17.89 -17.40 2.84
CA VAL A 343 17.96 -17.40 4.31
C VAL A 343 19.30 -16.88 4.80
N ASP A 344 20.40 -17.26 4.16
CA ASP A 344 21.77 -16.92 4.59
C ASP A 344 22.05 -15.42 4.42
N ASP A 345 21.66 -14.83 3.29
CA ASP A 345 21.83 -13.40 3.04
C ASP A 345 20.96 -12.58 3.99
N LEU A 346 19.73 -13.01 4.22
CA LEU A 346 18.84 -12.33 5.17
C LEU A 346 19.36 -12.43 6.61
N ALA A 347 19.92 -13.57 7.02
CA ALA A 347 20.53 -13.73 8.33
C ALA A 347 21.76 -12.83 8.50
N LYS A 348 22.63 -12.75 7.49
CA LYS A 348 23.78 -11.83 7.49
C LYS A 348 23.34 -10.38 7.54
N ALA A 349 22.30 -10.00 6.79
CA ALA A 349 21.75 -8.65 6.81
C ALA A 349 21.21 -8.27 8.19
N MET A 350 20.52 -9.21 8.88
CA MET A 350 20.05 -9.03 10.25
C MET A 350 21.21 -8.81 11.22
N GLN A 351 22.28 -9.61 11.13
CA GLN A 351 23.49 -9.43 11.96
C GLN A 351 24.18 -8.11 11.65
N THR A 352 24.32 -7.75 10.38
CA THR A 352 24.91 -6.47 9.96
C THR A 352 24.12 -5.29 10.52
N MET A 353 22.77 -5.35 10.45
CA MET A 353 21.90 -4.33 11.01
C MET A 353 22.06 -4.21 12.54
N TYR A 354 22.11 -5.35 13.25
CA TYR A 354 22.29 -5.40 14.69
C TYR A 354 23.60 -4.72 15.14
N TYR A 355 24.72 -5.06 14.48
CA TYR A 355 26.02 -4.50 14.87
C TYR A 355 26.24 -3.06 14.43
N ASN A 356 25.52 -2.60 13.39
CA ASN A 356 25.71 -1.28 12.79
C ASN A 356 24.50 -0.37 12.92
N ILE A 357 23.60 -0.64 13.88
CA ILE A 357 22.34 0.15 14.00
C ILE A 357 22.59 1.63 14.22
N SER A 358 23.67 2.01 14.89
CA SER A 358 24.07 3.40 15.12
C SER A 358 24.49 4.16 13.87
N TYR A 359 24.76 3.47 12.77
CA TYR A 359 25.03 4.10 11.47
C TYR A 359 23.79 4.79 10.89
N TYR A 360 22.60 4.31 11.22
CA TYR A 360 21.35 4.80 10.66
C TYR A 360 20.84 6.02 11.42
N ASN A 361 20.84 7.18 10.74
CA ASN A 361 20.26 8.40 11.30
C ASN A 361 18.72 8.38 11.14
N ARG A 362 18.03 7.96 12.20
CA ARG A 362 16.57 7.78 12.23
C ARG A 362 15.79 9.04 11.88
N ALA A 363 16.22 10.21 12.36
CA ALA A 363 15.59 11.49 12.08
C ALA A 363 15.70 11.86 10.60
N GLU A 364 16.87 11.63 9.99
CA GLU A 364 17.13 11.90 8.58
C GLU A 364 16.35 10.94 7.67
N ILE A 365 16.25 9.64 8.03
CA ILE A 365 15.41 8.65 7.33
C ILE A 365 13.98 9.16 7.29
N ALA A 366 13.39 9.48 8.44
CA ALA A 366 12.01 9.95 8.53
C ALA A 366 11.77 11.25 7.76
N ARG A 367 12.73 12.20 7.81
CA ARG A 367 12.65 13.46 7.08
C ARG A 367 12.56 13.24 5.58
N LYS A 368 13.44 12.41 5.00
CA LYS A 368 13.44 12.09 3.56
C LYS A 368 12.17 11.40 3.12
N ILE A 369 11.66 10.46 3.91
CA ILE A 369 10.40 9.79 3.59
C ILE A 369 9.23 10.79 3.60
N ARG A 370 9.19 11.71 4.55
CA ARG A 370 8.16 12.76 4.58
C ARG A 370 8.22 13.67 3.36
N GLU A 371 9.41 14.05 2.92
CA GLU A 371 9.60 14.92 1.76
C GLU A 371 9.10 14.27 0.47
N ASP A 372 9.38 12.96 0.26
CA ASP A 372 9.13 12.29 -1.01
C ASP A 372 7.80 11.52 -1.07
N TYR A 373 7.30 11.01 0.07
CA TYR A 373 6.20 10.05 0.15
C TYR A 373 5.06 10.45 1.07
N SER A 374 5.06 11.69 1.59
CA SER A 374 3.90 12.21 2.34
C SER A 374 2.68 12.38 1.43
N ALA A 375 1.51 12.45 2.05
CA ALA A 375 0.25 12.73 1.37
C ALA A 375 0.34 13.99 0.48
N GLN A 376 0.99 15.06 0.98
CA GLN A 376 1.19 16.30 0.23
C GLN A 376 2.10 16.11 -0.99
N ALA A 377 3.24 15.41 -0.84
CA ALA A 377 4.17 15.18 -1.93
C ALA A 377 3.55 14.38 -3.07
N VAL A 378 2.83 13.30 -2.73
CA VAL A 378 2.17 12.44 -3.72
C VAL A 378 0.97 13.16 -4.36
N ALA A 379 0.15 13.88 -3.58
CA ALA A 379 -0.96 14.67 -4.13
C ALA A 379 -0.47 15.72 -5.13
N SER A 380 0.64 16.41 -4.86
CA SER A 380 1.23 17.39 -5.79
C SER A 380 1.58 16.75 -7.14
N ARG A 381 2.22 15.56 -7.13
CA ARG A 381 2.53 14.83 -8.37
C ARG A 381 1.29 14.42 -9.16
N LEU A 382 0.23 13.97 -8.47
CA LEU A 382 -1.05 13.64 -9.10
C LEU A 382 -1.72 14.86 -9.72
N MET A 383 -1.73 16.00 -9.00
CA MET A 383 -2.31 17.25 -9.48
C MET A 383 -1.61 17.76 -10.75
N GLU A 384 -0.28 17.64 -10.83
CA GLU A 384 0.46 17.96 -12.05
C GLU A 384 -0.01 17.14 -13.26
N GLN A 385 -0.31 15.85 -13.08
CA GLN A 385 -0.85 15.01 -14.16
C GLN A 385 -2.26 15.46 -14.54
N TYR A 386 -3.11 15.79 -13.59
CA TYR A 386 -4.45 16.29 -13.84
C TYR A 386 -4.44 17.63 -14.61
N GLU A 387 -3.55 18.54 -14.22
CA GLU A 387 -3.39 19.82 -14.93
C GLU A 387 -2.88 19.63 -16.37
N ARG A 388 -1.94 18.69 -16.58
CA ARG A 388 -1.46 18.38 -17.95
C ARG A 388 -2.59 17.88 -18.83
N LEU A 389 -3.48 17.02 -18.31
CA LEU A 389 -4.65 16.53 -19.03
C LEU A 389 -5.66 17.65 -19.32
N ALA A 390 -5.95 18.52 -18.35
CA ALA A 390 -6.87 19.64 -18.54
C ALA A 390 -6.39 20.61 -19.61
N ARG A 391 -5.07 20.90 -19.65
CA ARG A 391 -4.48 21.77 -20.69
C ARG A 391 -4.57 21.15 -22.08
N ARG A 392 -4.39 19.84 -22.25
CA ARG A 392 -4.54 19.14 -23.52
C ARG A 392 -5.98 19.22 -24.02
N ALA A 393 -6.95 18.95 -23.15
CA ALA A 393 -8.37 19.05 -23.48
C ALA A 393 -8.81 20.50 -23.86
N GLY A 394 -8.20 21.52 -23.23
CA GLY A 394 -8.47 22.94 -23.54
C GLY A 394 -7.74 23.49 -24.77
N SER A 395 -6.73 22.79 -25.30
CA SER A 395 -6.00 23.15 -26.50
C SER A 395 -6.58 22.51 -27.78
N GLU A 396 -7.53 21.59 -27.65
CA GLU A 396 -8.25 20.92 -28.74
C GLU A 396 -9.64 21.56 -29.02
N LEU A 397 -9.99 22.59 -28.25
CA LEU A 397 -11.19 23.43 -28.46
C LEU A 397 -10.80 24.82 -28.96
#